data_998cdba4ddf61d497177d636c4ebfde5
#
_entry.id   998cdba4ddf61d497177d636c4ebfde5
#
_cell.length_a   1.000
_cell.length_b   1.000
_cell.length_c   1.000
_cell.angle_alpha   90.00
_cell.angle_beta   90.00
_cell.angle_gamma   90.00
#
_symmetry.space_group_name_H-M   'P 1'
#
loop_
_entity.id
_entity.type
_entity.pdbx_description
1 polymer ?
#
loop_
_entity_poly.entity_id
_entity_poly.type
_entity_poly.pdbx_seq_one_letter_code
_entity_poly.pdbx_strand_id
1 'polypeptide(L)'
;EETSSVLGGGRRVENGISDWMDKKKKGLEGDGDSDALVETGELLKVFTTAWESSLSKGKWDAGYRMTRRTLEQVKVEGEDDEEGGETFCSRFLSFMDTLVRFEKSEAMAIVFDILGEEGRVTSCLLDPSVVSAGIISNSLGSIFMSGTLHPTSMYADLFGVLSDSSIQKSYTSPF
;
A
#
# COMPACT_ATOMS: atom_id res chain seq x y z
N GLU A 1 -18.95 5.98 4.95
CA GLU A 1 -19.81 7.17 4.78
C GLU A 1 -18.99 8.46 4.64
N GLU A 2 -17.97 8.73 5.45
CA GLU A 2 -17.14 9.93 5.34
C GLU A 2 -16.34 10.00 4.03
N THR A 3 -15.72 8.91 3.61
CA THR A 3 -15.00 8.82 2.33
C THR A 3 -15.93 8.99 1.13
N SER A 4 -17.16 8.56 1.23
CA SER A 4 -18.16 8.60 0.18
C SER A 4 -18.59 10.03 -0.15
N SER A 5 -18.68 10.92 0.84
CA SER A 5 -19.01 12.33 0.63
C SER A 5 -17.85 13.11 0.01
N VAL A 6 -16.62 12.75 0.35
CA VAL A 6 -15.38 13.39 -0.12
C VAL A 6 -15.04 12.98 -1.57
N LEU A 7 -15.33 11.74 -1.95
CA LEU A 7 -15.01 11.21 -3.29
C LEU A 7 -15.93 11.71 -4.40
N GLY A 8 -16.88 12.62 -4.11
CA GLY A 8 -17.75 13.26 -5.12
C GLY A 8 -18.64 12.33 -5.97
N GLY A 9 -18.43 11.04 -5.86
CA GLY A 9 -19.16 9.98 -6.54
C GLY A 9 -19.89 9.03 -5.58
N GLY A 10 -19.69 9.26 -4.31
CA GLY A 10 -20.35 8.66 -3.16
C GLY A 10 -20.59 7.16 -3.30
N ARG A 11 -21.84 6.80 -3.31
CA ARG A 11 -22.33 5.42 -3.36
C ARG A 11 -21.84 4.58 -4.54
N ARG A 12 -21.44 5.19 -5.66
CA ARG A 12 -20.98 4.39 -6.83
C ARG A 12 -19.57 3.82 -6.64
N VAL A 13 -18.68 4.58 -6.02
CA VAL A 13 -17.32 4.09 -5.70
C VAL A 13 -17.41 3.01 -4.64
N GLU A 14 -18.19 3.26 -3.60
CA GLU A 14 -18.46 2.30 -2.53
C GLU A 14 -19.07 1.01 -3.08
N ASN A 15 -20.15 1.09 -3.88
CA ASN A 15 -20.78 -0.07 -4.48
C ASN A 15 -19.83 -0.84 -5.41
N GLY A 16 -19.05 -0.15 -6.23
CA GLY A 16 -18.10 -0.81 -7.14
C GLY A 16 -17.02 -1.61 -6.41
N ILE A 17 -16.53 -1.07 -5.29
CA ILE A 17 -15.55 -1.77 -4.43
C ILE A 17 -16.24 -2.93 -3.70
N SER A 18 -17.42 -2.70 -3.12
CA SER A 18 -18.18 -3.72 -2.42
C SER A 18 -18.53 -4.89 -3.34
N ASP A 19 -19.06 -4.63 -4.54
CA ASP A 19 -19.39 -5.65 -5.54
C ASP A 19 -18.15 -6.48 -5.94
N TRP A 20 -17.01 -5.83 -6.08
CA TRP A 20 -15.76 -6.53 -6.39
C TRP A 20 -15.30 -7.41 -5.21
N MET A 21 -15.35 -6.90 -3.98
CA MET A 21 -15.00 -7.66 -2.78
C MET A 21 -15.93 -8.86 -2.58
N ASP A 22 -17.22 -8.68 -2.75
CA ASP A 22 -18.21 -9.76 -2.65
C ASP A 22 -17.99 -10.84 -3.72
N LYS A 23 -17.62 -10.44 -4.94
CA LYS A 23 -17.28 -11.38 -6.00
C LYS A 23 -16.05 -12.18 -5.68
N LYS A 24 -14.98 -11.55 -5.15
CA LYS A 24 -13.75 -12.23 -4.73
C LYS A 24 -14.03 -13.20 -3.58
N LYS A 25 -14.80 -12.77 -2.57
CA LYS A 25 -15.21 -13.62 -1.45
C LYS A 25 -15.93 -14.88 -1.92
N LYS A 26 -16.95 -14.73 -2.78
CA LYS A 26 -17.69 -15.87 -3.35
C LYS A 26 -16.80 -16.81 -4.16
N GLY A 27 -15.79 -16.27 -4.87
CA GLY A 27 -14.80 -17.08 -5.58
C GLY A 27 -14.01 -17.95 -4.62
N LEU A 28 -13.43 -17.37 -3.57
CA LEU A 28 -12.65 -18.10 -2.56
C LEU A 28 -13.49 -19.18 -1.85
N GLU A 29 -14.70 -18.81 -1.41
CA GLU A 29 -15.61 -19.77 -0.76
C GLU A 29 -15.98 -20.93 -1.68
N GLY A 30 -16.12 -20.68 -2.98
CA GLY A 30 -16.42 -21.71 -4.00
C GLY A 30 -15.27 -22.67 -4.24
N ASP A 31 -14.03 -22.18 -4.18
CA ASP A 31 -12.81 -22.96 -4.39
C ASP A 31 -12.30 -23.62 -3.09
N GLY A 32 -12.83 -23.21 -1.94
CA GLY A 32 -12.41 -23.70 -0.61
C GLY A 32 -11.11 -23.06 -0.11
N ASP A 33 -10.70 -21.95 -0.72
CA ASP A 33 -9.52 -21.20 -0.35
C ASP A 33 -9.84 -20.11 0.68
N SER A 34 -8.84 -19.70 1.46
CA SER A 34 -8.97 -18.64 2.47
C SER A 34 -8.44 -17.28 1.98
N ASP A 35 -7.58 -17.29 0.97
CA ASP A 35 -6.90 -16.11 0.43
C ASP A 35 -6.56 -16.29 -1.06
N ALA A 36 -6.37 -15.17 -1.74
CA ALA A 36 -5.92 -15.13 -3.13
C ALA A 36 -5.01 -13.94 -3.41
N LEU A 37 -4.07 -14.13 -4.31
CA LEU A 37 -3.32 -13.03 -4.90
C LEU A 37 -4.21 -12.22 -5.85
N VAL A 38 -4.11 -10.92 -5.78
CA VAL A 38 -4.79 -9.97 -6.66
C VAL A 38 -3.74 -9.18 -7.42
N GLU A 39 -3.91 -9.08 -8.72
CA GLU A 39 -3.05 -8.20 -9.51
C GLU A 39 -3.31 -6.73 -9.16
N THR A 40 -2.24 -5.97 -8.94
CA THR A 40 -2.33 -4.54 -8.63
C THR A 40 -3.12 -3.78 -9.69
N GLY A 41 -2.93 -4.12 -10.97
CA GLY A 41 -3.66 -3.54 -12.09
C GLY A 41 -5.17 -3.86 -12.06
N GLU A 42 -5.58 -5.04 -11.59
CA GLU A 42 -7.00 -5.38 -11.40
C GLU A 42 -7.64 -4.46 -10.36
N LEU A 43 -7.01 -4.32 -9.20
CA LEU A 43 -7.53 -3.49 -8.12
C LEU A 43 -7.57 -2.00 -8.51
N LEU A 44 -6.52 -1.47 -9.13
CA LEU A 44 -6.50 -0.11 -9.66
C LEU A 44 -7.63 0.11 -10.67
N LYS A 45 -7.94 -0.85 -11.53
CA LYS A 45 -9.03 -0.77 -12.47
C LYS A 45 -10.39 -0.68 -11.80
N VAL A 46 -10.61 -1.39 -10.69
CA VAL A 46 -11.84 -1.26 -9.89
C VAL A 46 -12.02 0.17 -9.41
N PHE A 47 -11.00 0.74 -8.80
CA PHE A 47 -11.02 2.13 -8.33
C PHE A 47 -11.22 3.13 -9.48
N THR A 48 -10.46 2.99 -10.57
CA THR A 48 -10.55 3.90 -11.72
C THR A 48 -11.91 3.85 -12.39
N THR A 49 -12.48 2.66 -12.59
CA THR A 49 -13.81 2.50 -13.18
C THR A 49 -14.87 3.13 -12.31
N ALA A 50 -14.80 2.93 -11.00
CA ALA A 50 -15.71 3.54 -10.05
C ALA A 50 -15.61 5.08 -10.08
N TRP A 51 -14.41 5.64 -10.19
CA TRP A 51 -14.19 7.08 -10.30
C TRP A 51 -14.59 7.67 -11.66
N GLU A 52 -14.23 7.02 -12.76
CA GLU A 52 -14.59 7.47 -14.12
C GLU A 52 -16.10 7.54 -14.31
N SER A 53 -16.85 6.62 -13.70
CA SER A 53 -18.30 6.64 -13.74
C SER A 53 -18.91 7.84 -12.98
N SER A 54 -18.15 8.44 -12.05
CA SER A 54 -18.62 9.55 -11.21
C SER A 54 -18.10 10.92 -11.61
N LEU A 55 -16.94 11.01 -12.28
CA LEU A 55 -16.20 12.27 -12.49
C LEU A 55 -16.02 12.71 -13.95
N SER A 56 -16.80 12.17 -14.90
CA SER A 56 -16.67 12.45 -16.35
C SER A 56 -15.40 11.93 -17.04
N LYS A 57 -15.66 11.09 -17.98
CA LYS A 57 -14.83 10.43 -19.00
C LYS A 57 -13.36 10.85 -19.12
N GLY A 58 -12.48 9.94 -18.74
CA GLY A 58 -11.20 9.74 -19.40
C GLY A 58 -9.96 10.18 -18.67
N LYS A 59 -9.98 10.49 -17.36
CA LYS A 59 -8.75 10.83 -16.63
C LYS A 59 -8.82 10.42 -15.15
N TRP A 60 -8.66 9.13 -14.87
CA TRP A 60 -8.52 8.64 -13.49
C TRP A 60 -7.42 9.42 -12.73
N ASP A 61 -6.32 9.74 -13.37
CA ASP A 61 -5.21 10.54 -12.87
C ASP A 61 -5.67 11.93 -12.36
N ALA A 62 -6.62 12.57 -13.03
CA ALA A 62 -7.21 13.82 -12.56
C ALA A 62 -8.17 13.58 -11.37
N GLY A 63 -8.94 12.49 -11.40
CA GLY A 63 -9.82 12.07 -10.32
C GLY A 63 -9.03 11.73 -9.06
N TYR A 64 -7.98 10.94 -9.20
CA TYR A 64 -7.08 10.60 -8.10
C TYR A 64 -6.44 11.83 -7.47
N ARG A 65 -5.87 12.76 -8.28
CA ARG A 65 -5.29 14.00 -7.77
C ARG A 65 -6.31 14.91 -7.07
N MET A 66 -7.51 14.99 -7.60
CA MET A 66 -8.60 15.76 -6.98
C MET A 66 -9.00 15.14 -5.64
N THR A 67 -9.21 13.84 -5.59
CA THR A 67 -9.52 13.11 -4.36
C THR A 67 -8.42 13.26 -3.34
N ARG A 68 -7.16 13.10 -3.74
CA ARG A 68 -6.00 13.30 -2.86
C ARG A 68 -6.01 14.69 -2.23
N ARG A 69 -6.22 15.75 -3.02
CA ARG A 69 -6.29 17.13 -2.50
C ARG A 69 -7.44 17.29 -1.50
N THR A 70 -8.60 16.73 -1.79
CA THR A 70 -9.75 16.83 -0.90
C THR A 70 -9.50 16.09 0.42
N LEU A 71 -8.90 14.91 0.36
CA LEU A 71 -8.56 14.12 1.55
C LEU A 71 -7.42 14.77 2.36
N GLU A 72 -6.45 15.42 1.70
CA GLU A 72 -5.41 16.21 2.36
C GLU A 72 -6.01 17.44 3.08
N GLN A 73 -7.03 18.09 2.50
CA GLN A 73 -7.74 19.20 3.15
C GLN A 73 -8.53 18.71 4.37
N VAL A 74 -9.25 17.62 4.26
CA VAL A 74 -9.99 17.01 5.40
C VAL A 74 -9.03 16.63 6.53
N LYS A 75 -7.83 16.14 6.20
CA LYS A 75 -6.81 15.82 7.19
C LYS A 75 -6.36 17.07 7.97
N VAL A 76 -6.14 18.18 7.29
CA VAL A 76 -5.73 19.44 7.92
C VAL A 76 -6.82 20.01 8.82
N GLU A 77 -8.09 19.89 8.42
CA GLU A 77 -9.23 20.36 9.20
C GLU A 77 -9.53 19.47 10.44
N GLY A 78 -9.09 18.22 10.43
CA GLY A 78 -9.28 17.26 11.52
C GLY A 78 -8.11 17.14 12.51
N GLU A 79 -7.02 17.86 12.31
CA GLU A 79 -5.83 17.81 13.19
C GLU A 79 -6.01 18.51 14.55
N ASP A 80 -7.15 19.17 14.79
CA ASP A 80 -7.48 19.78 16.10
C ASP A 80 -7.99 18.77 17.16
N ASP A 81 -8.19 17.50 16.81
CA ASP A 81 -8.51 16.47 17.77
C ASP A 81 -7.23 15.89 18.41
N GLU A 82 -7.04 16.12 19.70
CA GLU A 82 -5.86 15.81 20.52
C GLU A 82 -5.43 14.35 20.60
N GLU A 83 -6.11 13.43 19.91
CA GLU A 83 -5.72 12.02 19.76
C GLU A 83 -5.13 11.81 18.36
N GLY A 84 -3.85 12.01 18.17
CA GLY A 84 -3.09 11.85 16.92
C GLY A 84 -3.20 10.48 16.24
N GLY A 85 -4.42 9.97 16.07
CA GLY A 85 -4.76 8.75 15.36
C GLY A 85 -4.81 8.98 13.86
N GLU A 86 -4.20 8.08 13.10
CA GLU A 86 -4.27 8.07 11.65
C GLU A 86 -5.73 7.88 11.20
N THR A 87 -6.29 8.89 10.51
CA THR A 87 -7.68 8.84 10.04
C THR A 87 -7.87 7.77 8.97
N PHE A 88 -9.09 7.27 8.81
CA PHE A 88 -9.43 6.33 7.73
C PHE A 88 -9.04 6.88 6.35
N CYS A 89 -9.29 8.17 6.11
CA CYS A 89 -8.90 8.86 4.88
C CYS A 89 -7.39 8.84 4.64
N SER A 90 -6.59 9.05 5.69
CA SER A 90 -5.13 9.00 5.62
C SER A 90 -4.63 7.60 5.25
N ARG A 91 -5.18 6.56 5.88
CA ARG A 91 -4.85 5.16 5.56
C ARG A 91 -5.24 4.77 4.14
N PHE A 92 -6.42 5.19 3.69
CA PHE A 92 -6.89 4.96 2.33
C PHE A 92 -5.99 5.64 1.30
N LEU A 93 -5.59 6.90 1.54
CA LEU A 93 -4.63 7.61 0.68
C LEU A 93 -3.29 6.90 0.61
N SER A 94 -2.73 6.51 1.75
CA SER A 94 -1.46 5.79 1.82
C SER A 94 -1.53 4.46 1.04
N PHE A 95 -2.65 3.76 1.14
CA PHE A 95 -2.89 2.54 0.37
C PHE A 95 -2.93 2.82 -1.13
N MET A 96 -3.67 3.84 -1.57
CA MET A 96 -3.74 4.23 -2.98
C MET A 96 -2.41 4.70 -3.53
N ASP A 97 -1.64 5.50 -2.77
CA ASP A 97 -0.29 5.92 -3.15
C ASP A 97 0.64 4.70 -3.34
N THR A 98 0.51 3.70 -2.47
CA THR A 98 1.25 2.44 -2.58
C THR A 98 0.88 1.67 -3.84
N LEU A 99 -0.41 1.51 -4.14
CA LEU A 99 -0.87 0.84 -5.36
C LEU A 99 -0.35 1.53 -6.63
N VAL A 100 -0.45 2.84 -6.69
CA VAL A 100 0.01 3.62 -7.86
C VAL A 100 1.53 3.55 -8.01
N ARG A 101 2.26 3.67 -6.89
CA ARG A 101 3.72 3.63 -6.90
C ARG A 101 4.27 2.29 -7.38
N PHE A 102 3.62 1.20 -6.99
CA PHE A 102 4.08 -0.16 -7.25
C PHE A 102 3.25 -0.91 -8.32
N GLU A 103 2.41 -0.20 -9.09
CA GLU A 103 1.54 -0.81 -10.11
C GLU A 103 2.25 -1.80 -11.05
N LYS A 104 3.49 -1.48 -11.40
CA LYS A 104 4.31 -2.27 -12.35
C LYS A 104 5.47 -2.97 -11.67
N SER A 105 5.48 -3.05 -10.35
CA SER A 105 6.57 -3.62 -9.58
C SER A 105 6.22 -5.03 -9.13
N GLU A 106 7.08 -5.98 -9.43
CA GLU A 106 7.00 -7.35 -8.90
C GLU A 106 7.37 -7.43 -7.41
N ALA A 107 7.87 -6.33 -6.85
CA ALA A 107 8.25 -6.23 -5.44
C ALA A 107 7.06 -6.10 -4.49
N MET A 108 5.83 -5.98 -5.01
CA MET A 108 4.62 -5.88 -4.19
C MET A 108 3.60 -6.94 -4.58
N ALA A 109 3.03 -7.58 -3.57
CA ALA A 109 1.87 -8.46 -3.72
C ALA A 109 0.65 -7.83 -3.05
N ILE A 110 -0.53 -8.01 -3.65
CA ILE A 110 -1.81 -7.70 -3.05
C ILE A 110 -2.48 -9.02 -2.71
N VAL A 111 -2.89 -9.18 -1.48
CA VAL A 111 -3.60 -10.37 -0.98
C VAL A 111 -5.01 -9.97 -0.61
N PHE A 112 -5.99 -10.68 -1.15
CA PHE A 112 -7.36 -10.65 -0.68
C PHE A 112 -7.57 -11.86 0.22
N ASP A 113 -8.06 -11.64 1.43
CA ASP A 113 -8.39 -12.70 2.37
C ASP A 113 -9.76 -12.46 3.03
N ILE A 114 -10.26 -13.46 3.74
CA ILE A 114 -11.52 -13.39 4.49
C ILE A 114 -11.18 -13.39 5.96
N LEU A 115 -11.54 -12.31 6.65
CA LEU A 115 -11.39 -12.17 8.10
C LEU A 115 -12.77 -12.18 8.77
N GLY A 116 -13.17 -13.32 9.33
CA GLY A 116 -14.52 -13.51 9.84
C GLY A 116 -15.53 -13.52 8.69
N GLU A 117 -16.44 -12.55 8.65
CA GLU A 117 -17.42 -12.40 7.58
C GLU A 117 -17.04 -11.34 6.55
N GLU A 118 -15.93 -10.63 6.74
CA GLU A 118 -15.53 -9.50 5.91
C GLU A 118 -14.35 -9.87 4.99
N GLY A 119 -14.38 -9.34 3.75
CA GLY A 119 -13.22 -9.37 2.87
C GLY A 119 -12.20 -8.32 3.28
N ARG A 120 -10.92 -8.66 3.19
CA ARG A 120 -9.80 -7.76 3.49
C ARG A 120 -8.80 -7.75 2.33
N VAL A 121 -8.29 -6.58 2.02
CA VAL A 121 -7.21 -6.39 1.05
C VAL A 121 -5.96 -5.91 1.76
N THR A 122 -4.87 -6.60 1.57
CA THR A 122 -3.58 -6.27 2.18
C THR A 122 -2.51 -6.11 1.11
N SER A 123 -1.75 -5.03 1.17
CA SER A 123 -0.55 -4.85 0.35
C SER A 123 0.68 -5.34 1.12
N CYS A 124 1.47 -6.20 0.48
CA CYS A 124 2.68 -6.79 1.05
C CYS A 124 3.88 -6.40 0.19
N LEU A 125 4.83 -5.69 0.75
CA LEU A 125 6.10 -5.41 0.08
C LEU A 125 7.00 -6.65 0.22
N LEU A 126 7.28 -7.32 -0.91
CA LEU A 126 8.07 -8.55 -0.97
C LEU A 126 9.58 -8.27 -1.01
N ASP A 127 9.96 -7.16 -1.64
CA ASP A 127 11.35 -6.74 -1.76
C ASP A 127 11.52 -5.33 -1.16
N PRO A 128 12.04 -5.23 0.07
CA PRO A 128 12.25 -3.94 0.71
C PRO A 128 13.36 -3.10 0.04
N SER A 129 14.22 -3.71 -0.78
CA SER A 129 15.30 -2.99 -1.47
C SER A 129 14.79 -1.87 -2.37
N VAL A 130 13.61 -2.02 -2.96
CA VAL A 130 12.98 -0.98 -3.82
C VAL A 130 12.70 0.34 -3.08
N VAL A 131 12.63 0.28 -1.76
CA VAL A 131 12.47 1.47 -0.90
C VAL A 131 13.80 1.89 -0.28
N SER A 132 14.52 0.94 0.33
CA SER A 132 15.74 1.20 1.10
C SER A 132 16.92 1.63 0.22
N ALA A 133 17.09 1.02 -0.96
CA ALA A 133 18.20 1.36 -1.86
C ALA A 133 18.19 2.84 -2.27
N GLY A 134 16.99 3.41 -2.52
CA GLY A 134 16.86 4.83 -2.84
C GLY A 134 17.26 5.75 -1.68
N ILE A 135 16.95 5.38 -0.46
CA ILE A 135 17.32 6.14 0.74
C ILE A 135 18.83 6.06 0.97
N ILE A 136 19.39 4.86 0.86
CA ILE A 136 20.82 4.61 1.08
C ILE A 136 21.66 5.34 0.03
N SER A 137 21.28 5.24 -1.25
CA SER A 137 22.02 5.87 -2.36
C SER A 137 22.01 7.41 -2.30
N ASN A 138 21.01 8.00 -1.70
CA ASN A 138 20.91 9.46 -1.50
C ASN A 138 21.56 9.93 -0.18
N SER A 139 22.08 9.00 0.63
CA SER A 139 22.80 9.32 1.87
C SER A 139 24.30 9.35 1.65
N LEU A 140 25.02 10.24 2.34
CA LEU A 140 26.49 10.27 2.34
C LEU A 140 27.11 9.01 2.96
N GLY A 141 26.39 8.35 3.85
CA GLY A 141 26.75 7.09 4.48
C GLY A 141 25.62 6.61 5.37
N SER A 142 25.47 5.29 5.50
CA SER A 142 24.44 4.64 6.32
C SER A 142 25.11 3.60 7.22
N ILE A 143 24.66 3.52 8.47
CA ILE A 143 25.14 2.53 9.43
C ILE A 143 23.92 1.74 9.94
N PHE A 144 23.98 0.43 9.78
CA PHE A 144 22.96 -0.50 10.28
C PHE A 144 23.57 -1.34 11.41
N MET A 145 22.92 -1.36 12.54
CA MET A 145 23.39 -2.11 13.71
C MET A 145 22.23 -2.83 14.41
N SER A 146 22.41 -4.12 14.65
CA SER A 146 21.51 -4.91 15.49
C SER A 146 22.19 -6.20 15.92
N GLY A 147 21.79 -6.74 17.04
CA GLY A 147 22.19 -8.08 17.50
C GLY A 147 21.67 -9.22 16.64
N THR A 148 20.70 -8.94 15.76
CA THR A 148 20.03 -9.94 14.90
C THR A 148 20.33 -9.77 13.41
N LEU A 149 21.19 -8.84 12.99
CA LEU A 149 21.61 -8.65 11.59
C LEU A 149 22.63 -9.75 11.17
N HIS A 150 22.20 -10.98 11.19
CA HIS A 150 23.03 -12.11 10.80
C HIS A 150 22.23 -13.12 9.94
N PRO A 151 22.76 -13.59 8.80
CA PRO A 151 24.04 -13.19 8.18
C PRO A 151 23.98 -11.78 7.56
N THR A 152 25.07 -11.02 7.72
CA THR A 152 25.14 -9.60 7.28
C THR A 152 24.95 -9.44 5.77
N SER A 153 25.39 -10.43 4.97
CA SER A 153 25.21 -10.44 3.51
C SER A 153 23.73 -10.44 3.10
N MET A 154 22.90 -11.23 3.79
CA MET A 154 21.46 -11.27 3.54
C MET A 154 20.82 -9.89 3.73
N TYR A 155 21.20 -9.18 4.77
CA TYR A 155 20.67 -7.84 5.02
C TYR A 155 21.20 -6.80 4.04
N ALA A 156 22.44 -6.95 3.55
CA ALA A 156 22.96 -6.10 2.47
C ALA A 156 22.10 -6.27 1.20
N ASP A 157 21.75 -7.49 0.85
CA ASP A 157 20.85 -7.79 -0.28
C ASP A 157 19.46 -7.22 -0.05
N LEU A 158 18.86 -7.44 1.13
CA LEU A 158 17.55 -6.90 1.49
C LEU A 158 17.48 -5.37 1.47
N PHE A 159 18.57 -4.69 1.73
CA PHE A 159 18.66 -3.23 1.67
C PHE A 159 19.04 -2.72 0.28
N GLY A 160 19.36 -3.59 -0.67
CA GLY A 160 19.83 -3.22 -2.00
C GLY A 160 21.19 -2.53 -1.99
N VAL A 161 22.07 -2.91 -1.05
CA VAL A 161 23.41 -2.36 -0.93
C VAL A 161 24.36 -3.18 -1.77
N LEU A 162 25.08 -2.50 -2.69
CA LEU A 162 26.11 -3.14 -3.48
C LEU A 162 27.29 -3.59 -2.59
N SER A 163 27.76 -4.81 -2.78
CA SER A 163 28.84 -5.42 -1.99
C SER A 163 30.12 -4.57 -1.96
N ASP A 164 30.43 -3.92 -3.08
CA ASP A 164 31.64 -3.08 -3.23
C ASP A 164 31.56 -1.75 -2.47
N SER A 165 30.36 -1.35 -2.03
CA SER A 165 30.12 -0.11 -1.29
C SER A 165 29.76 -0.36 0.18
N SER A 166 29.86 -1.61 0.66
CA SER A 166 29.53 -1.97 2.03
C SER A 166 30.72 -2.55 2.81
N ILE A 167 30.77 -2.21 4.10
CA ILE A 167 31.70 -2.85 5.05
C ILE A 167 30.84 -3.62 6.04
N GLN A 168 30.98 -4.94 6.05
CA GLN A 168 30.25 -5.84 6.93
C GLN A 168 31.17 -6.32 8.06
N LYS A 169 30.73 -6.16 9.30
CA LYS A 169 31.45 -6.62 10.49
C LYS A 169 30.53 -7.32 11.46
N SER A 170 30.97 -8.43 12.01
CA SER A 170 30.29 -9.14 13.07
C SER A 170 31.18 -9.16 14.31
N TYR A 171 30.60 -8.95 15.46
CA TYR A 171 31.27 -8.98 16.75
C TYR A 171 30.68 -10.08 17.61
N THR A 172 31.53 -10.79 18.34
CA THR A 172 31.09 -11.80 19.30
C THR A 172 30.35 -11.11 20.43
N SER A 173 29.18 -11.65 20.80
CA SER A 173 28.47 -11.19 21.99
C SER A 173 29.35 -11.42 23.23
N PRO A 174 29.50 -10.45 24.14
CA PRO A 174 30.20 -10.64 25.40
C PRO A 174 29.38 -11.39 26.45
N PHE A 175 28.11 -11.79 26.11
CA PHE A 175 27.18 -12.47 27.01
C PHE A 175 26.91 -13.90 26.55
#